data_b085f519c794f82fc98c5adf906b0943
#
_entry.id   b085f519c794f82fc98c5adf906b0943
#
_cell.length_a   1.000
_cell.length_b   1.000
_cell.length_c   1.000
_cell.angle_alpha   90.00
_cell.angle_beta   90.00
_cell.angle_gamma   90.00
#
_symmetry.space_group_name_H-M   'P 1'
#
loop_
_entity.id
_entity.type
_entity.pdbx_description
1 polymer ?
#
loop_
_entity_poly.entity_id
_entity_poly.type
_entity_poly.pdbx_seq_one_letter_code
_entity_poly.pdbx_strand_id
1 'polypeptide(L)'
;MNKHYVDFHTHTHLSDGELSPQELLTRAEKAGIRTMAITDHNRSCKELPQLQKEFPGIHLIQGCEVSCLHPIVPKKDTELHVVALGFDPYHCAMERILKQNQPDRAPYINAILEKLAKQNIFPGTYEELQARHPETTHLGRMTIAAAMVEKGYVSSVNEAFDKYIGAHGERRAFVPNSLTYVSLREAVAAIRDAGGIPILAHLYYYLLSETEQHKLLSEFRDLCQGDGGMEVNYGPYDKSQRETLMTLATKYGLLPSAASDFHGQNPSDILEHGFSACDHLPLLQRLGAVPKEA
;
A
#
# COMPACT_ATOMS: atom_id res chain seq x y z
N MET A 1 13.93 25.49 12.11
CA MET A 1 13.28 24.24 12.55
C MET A 1 13.57 23.18 11.49
N ASN A 2 14.24 22.11 11.86
CA ASN A 2 14.41 20.98 10.94
C ASN A 2 13.02 20.40 10.64
N LYS A 3 12.61 20.44 9.37
CA LYS A 3 11.34 19.86 8.97
C LYS A 3 11.41 18.34 9.17
N HIS A 4 10.56 17.81 10.02
CA HIS A 4 10.40 16.37 10.23
C HIS A 4 9.27 15.90 9.32
N TYR A 5 9.63 15.11 8.30
CA TYR A 5 8.66 14.52 7.38
C TYR A 5 8.40 13.06 7.73
N VAL A 6 7.19 12.61 7.42
CA VAL A 6 6.73 11.24 7.66
C VAL A 6 6.17 10.62 6.39
N ASP A 7 6.24 9.29 6.28
CA ASP A 7 5.59 8.51 5.25
C ASP A 7 5.28 7.10 5.80
N PHE A 8 4.01 6.74 5.86
CA PHE A 8 3.58 5.49 6.47
C PHE A 8 3.10 4.45 5.46
N HIS A 9 3.29 4.70 4.14
CA HIS A 9 2.89 3.78 3.10
C HIS A 9 3.87 3.84 1.91
N THR A 10 4.74 2.84 1.83
CA THR A 10 5.75 2.72 0.77
C THR A 10 6.01 1.26 0.44
N HIS A 11 6.38 0.97 -0.81
CA HIS A 11 6.63 -0.35 -1.33
C HIS A 11 8.08 -0.55 -1.76
N THR A 12 8.54 -1.78 -1.65
CA THR A 12 9.86 -2.22 -2.12
C THR A 12 9.74 -3.35 -3.13
N HIS A 13 10.86 -3.79 -3.71
CA HIS A 13 10.89 -4.92 -4.62
C HIS A 13 10.46 -6.25 -3.95
N LEU A 14 10.31 -6.27 -2.64
CA LEU A 14 9.83 -7.45 -1.91
C LEU A 14 8.32 -7.69 -2.14
N SER A 15 7.60 -6.66 -2.61
CA SER A 15 6.26 -6.79 -3.20
C SER A 15 6.26 -6.36 -4.66
N ASP A 16 5.91 -5.14 -4.97
CA ASP A 16 5.74 -4.64 -6.33
C ASP A 16 6.34 -3.23 -6.53
N GLY A 17 7.12 -2.75 -5.58
CA GLY A 17 7.97 -1.58 -5.74
C GLY A 17 9.24 -1.88 -6.54
N GLU A 18 9.94 -0.84 -6.95
CA GLU A 18 11.14 -0.93 -7.79
C GLU A 18 12.43 -1.02 -6.96
N LEU A 19 12.47 -0.36 -5.81
CA LEU A 19 13.67 -0.20 -5.00
C LEU A 19 13.81 -1.31 -3.95
N SER A 20 15.06 -1.67 -3.62
CA SER A 20 15.34 -2.44 -2.41
C SER A 20 14.99 -1.63 -1.15
N PRO A 21 14.78 -2.28 0.00
CA PRO A 21 14.57 -1.55 1.26
C PRO A 21 15.68 -0.53 1.54
N GLN A 22 16.95 -0.86 1.28
CA GLN A 22 18.09 0.02 1.50
C GLN A 22 18.09 1.23 0.54
N GLU A 23 17.76 1.03 -0.73
CA GLU A 23 17.66 2.12 -1.70
C GLU A 23 16.50 3.05 -1.37
N LEU A 24 15.35 2.50 -0.99
CA LEU A 24 14.19 3.27 -0.53
C LEU A 24 14.55 4.14 0.69
N LEU A 25 15.18 3.55 1.71
CA LEU A 25 15.57 4.29 2.92
C LEU A 25 16.65 5.34 2.64
N THR A 26 17.60 5.05 1.74
CA THR A 26 18.61 6.03 1.30
C THR A 26 17.93 7.23 0.62
N ARG A 27 16.93 6.98 -0.21
CA ARG A 27 16.15 8.03 -0.88
C ARG A 27 15.31 8.82 0.11
N ALA A 28 14.64 8.14 1.05
CA ALA A 28 13.84 8.76 2.11
C ALA A 28 14.68 9.69 3.01
N GLU A 29 15.87 9.25 3.40
CA GLU A 29 16.78 10.05 4.24
C GLU A 29 17.21 11.34 3.52
N LYS A 30 17.53 11.25 2.21
CA LYS A 30 17.85 12.41 1.36
C LYS A 30 16.65 13.35 1.20
N ALA A 31 15.44 12.82 1.13
CA ALA A 31 14.20 13.60 1.08
C ALA A 31 13.84 14.28 2.43
N GLY A 32 14.54 13.95 3.49
CA GLY A 32 14.29 14.51 4.83
C GLY A 32 13.20 13.80 5.62
N ILE A 33 12.79 12.61 5.18
CA ILE A 33 11.87 11.75 5.94
C ILE A 33 12.60 11.25 7.18
N ARG A 34 11.94 11.32 8.34
CA ARG A 34 12.51 10.95 9.65
C ARG A 34 11.70 9.88 10.37
N THR A 35 10.47 9.63 9.94
CA THR A 35 9.67 8.51 10.41
C THR A 35 8.94 7.91 9.23
N MET A 36 9.06 6.60 9.01
CA MET A 36 8.38 5.92 7.91
C MET A 36 8.10 4.46 8.19
N ALA A 37 7.23 3.87 7.37
CA ALA A 37 6.98 2.44 7.33
C ALA A 37 7.23 1.89 5.92
N ILE A 38 7.83 0.71 5.83
CA ILE A 38 7.82 -0.13 4.63
C ILE A 38 6.60 -1.03 4.76
N THR A 39 5.71 -0.97 3.78
CA THR A 39 4.38 -1.60 3.85
C THR A 39 4.11 -2.52 2.67
N ASP A 40 5.08 -3.32 2.31
CA ASP A 40 4.95 -4.29 1.22
C ASP A 40 3.66 -5.11 1.31
N HIS A 41 3.05 -5.40 0.16
CA HIS A 41 1.79 -6.13 0.07
C HIS A 41 1.85 -7.51 0.73
N ASN A 42 0.98 -7.72 1.72
CA ASN A 42 0.80 -8.99 2.43
C ASN A 42 2.12 -9.60 2.97
N ARG A 43 3.09 -8.73 3.27
CA ARG A 43 4.40 -9.09 3.81
C ARG A 43 4.79 -8.15 4.94
N SER A 44 5.18 -8.70 6.09
CA SER A 44 5.79 -7.92 7.17
C SER A 44 7.31 -7.82 6.96
N CYS A 45 7.87 -6.63 7.19
CA CYS A 45 9.32 -6.41 7.13
C CYS A 45 10.00 -6.98 8.39
N LYS A 46 10.36 -8.27 8.37
CA LYS A 46 11.06 -8.91 9.50
C LYS A 46 12.53 -8.44 9.62
N GLU A 47 13.06 -7.84 8.57
CA GLU A 47 14.38 -7.25 8.46
C GLU A 47 14.49 -5.86 9.12
N LEU A 48 13.36 -5.28 9.54
CA LEU A 48 13.29 -3.92 10.11
C LEU A 48 14.29 -3.65 11.24
N PRO A 49 14.58 -4.58 12.20
CA PRO A 49 15.60 -4.33 13.22
C PRO A 49 17.01 -4.14 12.67
N GLN A 50 17.34 -4.78 11.54
CA GLN A 50 18.62 -4.61 10.85
C GLN A 50 18.65 -3.28 10.11
N LEU A 51 17.58 -2.96 9.34
CA LEU A 51 17.43 -1.70 8.63
C LEU A 51 17.49 -0.50 9.58
N GLN A 52 16.89 -0.61 10.77
CA GLN A 52 16.94 0.46 11.78
C GLN A 52 18.37 0.75 12.26
N LYS A 53 19.24 -0.26 12.32
CA LYS A 53 20.66 -0.04 12.66
C LYS A 53 21.44 0.59 11.52
N GLU A 54 21.11 0.26 10.29
CA GLU A 54 21.73 0.81 9.08
C GLU A 54 21.31 2.26 8.83
N PHE A 55 20.07 2.61 9.19
CA PHE A 55 19.48 3.94 8.99
C PHE A 55 19.03 4.58 10.31
N PRO A 56 19.96 4.93 11.22
CA PRO A 56 19.62 5.49 12.53
C PRO A 56 18.98 6.89 12.46
N GLY A 57 19.07 7.57 11.32
CA GLY A 57 18.47 8.87 11.06
C GLY A 57 16.97 8.83 10.76
N ILE A 58 16.40 7.63 10.52
CA ILE A 58 14.98 7.41 10.27
C ILE A 58 14.41 6.52 11.37
N HIS A 59 13.31 6.91 11.97
CA HIS A 59 12.55 6.03 12.88
C HIS A 59 11.67 5.11 12.02
N LEU A 60 11.98 3.82 11.98
CA LEU A 60 11.25 2.84 11.19
C LEU A 60 10.11 2.23 12.00
N ILE A 61 8.91 2.30 11.45
CA ILE A 61 7.69 1.68 11.99
C ILE A 61 7.47 0.35 11.29
N GLN A 62 7.17 -0.70 12.04
CA GLN A 62 6.74 -1.98 11.45
C GLN A 62 5.49 -1.75 10.61
N GLY A 63 5.55 -2.14 9.34
CA GLY A 63 4.47 -1.91 8.37
C GLY A 63 4.14 -3.15 7.56
N CYS A 64 2.93 -3.16 7.00
CA CYS A 64 2.46 -4.10 5.98
C CYS A 64 1.17 -3.57 5.38
N GLU A 65 1.00 -3.62 4.06
CA GLU A 65 -0.29 -3.38 3.44
C GLU A 65 -1.03 -4.72 3.25
N VAL A 66 -2.14 -4.87 3.95
CA VAL A 66 -2.96 -6.09 3.94
C VAL A 66 -4.09 -5.94 2.92
N SER A 67 -4.07 -6.76 1.88
CA SER A 67 -5.21 -6.89 0.96
C SER A 67 -6.37 -7.59 1.66
N CYS A 68 -7.59 -7.05 1.51
CA CYS A 68 -8.77 -7.68 2.08
C CYS A 68 -10.01 -7.51 1.18
N LEU A 69 -11.02 -8.35 1.40
CA LEU A 69 -12.28 -8.31 0.69
C LEU A 69 -13.34 -7.59 1.51
N HIS A 70 -14.12 -6.77 0.83
CA HIS A 70 -15.29 -6.14 1.42
C HIS A 70 -16.42 -6.00 0.40
N PRO A 71 -17.69 -6.33 0.74
CA PRO A 71 -18.82 -6.33 -0.20
C PRO A 71 -19.16 -4.96 -0.78
N ILE A 72 -18.75 -3.87 -0.10
CA ILE A 72 -19.04 -2.51 -0.54
C ILE A 72 -18.16 -2.07 -1.71
N VAL A 73 -16.94 -2.63 -1.79
CA VAL A 73 -16.07 -2.36 -2.93
C VAL A 73 -16.71 -3.04 -4.13
N PRO A 74 -17.14 -2.27 -5.14
CA PRO A 74 -17.93 -2.83 -6.21
C PRO A 74 -17.12 -3.85 -6.96
N LYS A 75 -17.49 -5.10 -6.74
CA LYS A 75 -17.22 -6.28 -7.57
C LYS A 75 -15.76 -6.70 -7.72
N LYS A 76 -15.56 -7.96 -7.42
CA LYS A 76 -14.63 -8.97 -8.02
C LYS A 76 -13.23 -8.50 -8.47
N ASP A 77 -12.98 -7.22 -8.56
CA ASP A 77 -11.89 -6.63 -9.32
C ASP A 77 -10.99 -5.68 -8.50
N THR A 78 -11.41 -5.33 -7.29
CA THR A 78 -10.67 -4.36 -6.47
C THR A 78 -10.61 -4.88 -5.04
N GLU A 79 -9.40 -5.00 -4.53
CA GLU A 79 -9.13 -5.30 -3.13
C GLU A 79 -9.31 -4.02 -2.32
N LEU A 80 -9.74 -4.14 -1.09
CA LEU A 80 -9.64 -3.08 -0.11
C LEU A 80 -8.32 -3.26 0.62
N HIS A 81 -7.58 -2.19 0.84
CA HIS A 81 -6.29 -2.25 1.49
C HIS A 81 -6.34 -1.63 2.90
N VAL A 82 -5.69 -2.30 3.83
CA VAL A 82 -5.49 -1.82 5.20
C VAL A 82 -4.00 -1.84 5.51
N VAL A 83 -3.42 -0.66 5.70
CA VAL A 83 -2.05 -0.56 6.18
C VAL A 83 -2.04 -0.86 7.68
N ALA A 84 -1.27 -1.88 8.05
CA ALA A 84 -0.98 -2.23 9.43
C ALA A 84 0.28 -1.50 9.89
N LEU A 85 0.22 -0.75 10.97
CA LEU A 85 1.36 -0.02 11.53
C LEU A 85 1.64 -0.44 12.97
N GLY A 86 2.92 -0.62 13.33
CA GLY A 86 3.36 -0.81 14.70
C GLY A 86 2.96 -2.16 15.33
N PHE A 87 2.67 -3.17 14.53
CA PHE A 87 2.29 -4.51 14.99
C PHE A 87 3.50 -5.41 15.28
N ASP A 88 3.29 -6.46 16.07
CA ASP A 88 4.27 -7.54 16.22
C ASP A 88 4.28 -8.44 14.96
N PRO A 89 5.38 -8.44 14.17
CA PRO A 89 5.46 -9.22 12.93
C PRO A 89 5.49 -10.75 13.15
N TYR A 90 5.67 -11.20 14.37
CA TYR A 90 5.68 -12.63 14.76
C TYR A 90 4.37 -13.06 15.43
N HIS A 91 3.39 -12.17 15.58
CA HIS A 91 2.12 -12.52 16.17
C HIS A 91 1.35 -13.49 15.26
N CYS A 92 0.86 -14.58 15.84
CA CYS A 92 0.23 -15.68 15.09
C CYS A 92 -0.99 -15.25 14.24
N ALA A 93 -1.75 -14.25 14.68
CA ALA A 93 -2.87 -13.70 13.91
C ALA A 93 -2.39 -13.04 12.61
N MET A 94 -1.32 -12.24 12.67
CA MET A 94 -0.71 -11.63 11.47
C MET A 94 -0.11 -12.68 10.55
N GLU A 95 0.70 -13.60 11.08
CA GLU A 95 1.30 -14.67 10.25
C GLU A 95 0.21 -15.49 9.52
N ARG A 96 -0.91 -15.79 10.18
CA ARG A 96 -2.03 -16.52 9.59
C ARG A 96 -2.65 -15.77 8.41
N ILE A 97 -3.00 -14.47 8.58
CA ILE A 97 -3.66 -13.70 7.50
C ILE A 97 -2.70 -13.42 6.35
N LEU A 98 -1.44 -13.10 6.63
CA LEU A 98 -0.43 -12.85 5.59
C LEU A 98 -0.16 -14.12 4.77
N LYS A 99 -0.09 -15.30 5.42
CA LYS A 99 0.03 -16.59 4.72
C LYS A 99 -1.18 -16.87 3.84
N GLN A 100 -2.41 -16.60 4.33
CA GLN A 100 -3.64 -16.77 3.55
C GLN A 100 -3.66 -15.83 2.34
N ASN A 101 -3.13 -14.62 2.47
CA ASN A 101 -3.09 -13.60 1.43
C ASN A 101 -1.93 -13.77 0.44
N GLN A 102 -1.13 -14.82 0.56
CA GLN A 102 -0.07 -15.19 -0.40
C GLN A 102 -0.43 -16.46 -1.19
N PRO A 103 -1.56 -16.46 -1.92
CA PRO A 103 -1.91 -17.58 -2.77
C PRO A 103 -0.93 -17.66 -3.95
N ASP A 104 -0.91 -18.84 -4.61
CA ASP A 104 -0.22 -18.98 -5.89
C ASP A 104 -0.79 -17.99 -6.91
N ARG A 105 0.03 -17.04 -7.34
CA ARG A 105 -0.37 -15.98 -8.27
C ARG A 105 -0.15 -16.37 -9.73
N ALA A 106 0.53 -17.48 -10.02
CA ALA A 106 0.82 -17.89 -11.39
C ALA A 106 -0.44 -18.02 -12.26
N PRO A 107 -1.56 -18.61 -11.79
CA PRO A 107 -2.78 -18.68 -12.60
C PRO A 107 -3.34 -17.30 -12.96
N TYR A 108 -3.32 -16.37 -12.02
CA TYR A 108 -3.82 -15.01 -12.23
C TYR A 108 -2.95 -14.22 -13.21
N ILE A 109 -1.63 -14.24 -13.01
CA ILE A 109 -0.68 -13.55 -13.89
C ILE A 109 -0.73 -14.14 -15.30
N ASN A 110 -0.72 -15.47 -15.44
CA ASN A 110 -0.81 -16.13 -16.73
C ASN A 110 -2.10 -15.77 -17.49
N ALA A 111 -3.24 -15.67 -16.81
CA ALA A 111 -4.48 -15.24 -17.44
C ALA A 111 -4.41 -13.80 -18.00
N ILE A 112 -3.68 -12.89 -17.35
CA ILE A 112 -3.42 -11.53 -17.88
C ILE A 112 -2.51 -11.62 -19.10
N LEU A 113 -1.39 -12.35 -18.99
CA LEU A 113 -0.42 -12.53 -20.08
C LEU A 113 -1.05 -13.14 -21.33
N GLU A 114 -1.92 -14.13 -21.17
CA GLU A 114 -2.69 -14.72 -22.28
C GLU A 114 -3.61 -13.69 -22.99
N LYS A 115 -4.26 -12.80 -22.22
CA LYS A 115 -5.09 -11.73 -22.80
C LYS A 115 -4.25 -10.68 -23.53
N LEU A 116 -3.08 -10.35 -23.01
CA LEU A 116 -2.12 -9.45 -23.66
C LEU A 116 -1.57 -10.08 -24.95
N ALA A 117 -1.22 -11.36 -24.92
CA ALA A 117 -0.73 -12.10 -26.10
C ALA A 117 -1.73 -12.08 -27.27
N LYS A 118 -3.04 -12.17 -26.99
CA LYS A 118 -4.10 -12.03 -28.01
C LYS A 118 -4.13 -10.65 -28.68
N GLN A 119 -3.42 -9.67 -28.12
CA GLN A 119 -3.26 -8.32 -28.65
C GLN A 119 -1.85 -8.06 -29.17
N ASN A 120 -1.05 -9.12 -29.36
CA ASN A 120 0.37 -9.05 -29.76
C ASN A 120 1.26 -8.30 -28.76
N ILE A 121 0.93 -8.36 -27.47
CA ILE A 121 1.71 -7.77 -26.38
C ILE A 121 2.31 -8.90 -25.55
N PHE A 122 3.65 -8.96 -25.47
CA PHE A 122 4.39 -10.05 -24.85
C PHE A 122 5.38 -9.50 -23.81
N PRO A 123 4.92 -9.14 -22.59
CA PRO A 123 5.80 -8.58 -21.56
C PRO A 123 6.84 -9.59 -21.05
N GLY A 124 6.51 -10.87 -21.11
CA GLY A 124 7.30 -12.03 -20.68
C GLY A 124 6.40 -13.17 -20.25
N THR A 125 6.99 -14.29 -19.86
CA THR A 125 6.29 -15.38 -19.16
C THR A 125 6.26 -15.13 -17.66
N TYR A 126 5.43 -15.87 -16.92
CA TYR A 126 5.42 -15.80 -15.45
C TYR A 126 6.81 -16.11 -14.88
N GLU A 127 7.47 -17.13 -15.39
CA GLU A 127 8.81 -17.55 -14.95
C GLU A 127 9.87 -16.48 -15.22
N GLU A 128 9.80 -15.82 -16.38
CA GLU A 128 10.71 -14.70 -16.73
C GLU A 128 10.50 -13.50 -15.80
N LEU A 129 9.25 -13.15 -15.50
CA LEU A 129 8.94 -12.07 -14.59
C LEU A 129 9.37 -12.42 -13.15
N GLN A 130 9.12 -13.67 -12.70
CA GLN A 130 9.54 -14.12 -11.39
C GLN A 130 11.07 -14.16 -11.26
N ALA A 131 11.79 -14.59 -12.30
CA ALA A 131 13.25 -14.65 -12.28
C ALA A 131 13.91 -13.25 -12.18
N ARG A 132 13.23 -12.20 -12.65
CA ARG A 132 13.70 -10.81 -12.47
C ARG A 132 13.48 -10.28 -11.05
N HIS A 133 12.53 -10.87 -10.33
CA HIS A 133 12.13 -10.47 -8.98
C HIS A 133 12.15 -11.70 -8.04
N PRO A 134 13.30 -12.36 -7.82
CA PRO A 134 13.37 -13.63 -7.10
C PRO A 134 12.95 -13.51 -5.63
N GLU A 135 13.11 -12.33 -5.04
CA GLU A 135 12.75 -12.05 -3.64
C GLU A 135 11.29 -11.68 -3.45
N THR A 136 10.57 -11.37 -4.54
CA THR A 136 9.17 -10.96 -4.41
C THR A 136 8.26 -12.15 -4.18
N THR A 137 7.39 -12.01 -3.19
CA THR A 137 6.29 -12.95 -2.93
C THR A 137 4.98 -12.53 -3.62
N HIS A 138 4.98 -11.35 -4.24
CA HIS A 138 3.76 -10.73 -4.77
C HIS A 138 3.96 -10.20 -6.20
N LEU A 139 4.12 -11.10 -7.19
CA LEU A 139 4.02 -10.70 -8.58
C LEU A 139 2.62 -10.14 -8.85
N GLY A 140 2.56 -8.90 -9.30
CA GLY A 140 1.32 -8.17 -9.51
C GLY A 140 1.19 -7.54 -10.89
N ARG A 141 0.13 -6.79 -11.08
CA ARG A 141 -0.10 -6.01 -12.31
C ARG A 141 0.97 -4.95 -12.53
N MET A 142 1.54 -4.39 -11.45
CA MET A 142 2.65 -3.42 -11.54
C MET A 142 3.86 -4.03 -12.25
N THR A 143 4.25 -5.27 -11.90
CA THR A 143 5.36 -5.97 -12.57
C THR A 143 5.09 -6.16 -14.06
N ILE A 144 3.85 -6.50 -14.44
CA ILE A 144 3.46 -6.63 -15.86
C ILE A 144 3.52 -5.25 -16.53
N ALA A 145 3.00 -4.21 -15.92
CA ALA A 145 3.01 -2.84 -16.44
C ALA A 145 4.44 -2.35 -16.69
N ALA A 146 5.34 -2.54 -15.72
CA ALA A 146 6.75 -2.19 -15.86
C ALA A 146 7.41 -2.92 -17.04
N ALA A 147 7.16 -4.23 -17.19
CA ALA A 147 7.67 -5.01 -18.32
C ALA A 147 7.08 -4.56 -19.68
N MET A 148 5.83 -4.08 -19.70
CA MET A 148 5.23 -3.49 -20.92
C MET A 148 5.91 -2.17 -21.30
N VAL A 149 6.25 -1.33 -20.32
CA VAL A 149 7.00 -0.07 -20.55
C VAL A 149 8.40 -0.37 -21.07
N GLU A 150 9.13 -1.27 -20.39
CA GLU A 150 10.49 -1.67 -20.76
C GLU A 150 10.58 -2.17 -22.21
N LYS A 151 9.57 -2.95 -22.64
CA LYS A 151 9.50 -3.47 -23.99
C LYS A 151 8.85 -2.51 -25.01
N GLY A 152 8.48 -1.30 -24.61
CA GLY A 152 7.95 -0.26 -25.49
C GLY A 152 6.51 -0.50 -25.97
N TYR A 153 5.73 -1.35 -25.31
CA TYR A 153 4.30 -1.56 -25.64
C TYR A 153 3.43 -0.40 -25.19
N VAL A 154 3.85 0.29 -24.15
CA VAL A 154 3.21 1.48 -23.58
C VAL A 154 4.28 2.49 -23.18
N SER A 155 3.89 3.76 -23.05
CA SER A 155 4.82 4.86 -22.68
C SER A 155 4.96 5.03 -21.18
N SER A 156 4.00 4.51 -20.39
CA SER A 156 3.99 4.61 -18.93
C SER A 156 3.19 3.48 -18.29
N VAL A 157 3.44 3.27 -16.99
CA VAL A 157 2.67 2.35 -16.15
C VAL A 157 1.19 2.75 -16.14
N ASN A 158 0.88 4.05 -16.02
CA ASN A 158 -0.49 4.54 -16.06
C ASN A 158 -1.20 4.15 -17.37
N GLU A 159 -0.52 4.28 -18.50
CA GLU A 159 -1.08 3.86 -19.80
C GLU A 159 -1.37 2.35 -19.83
N ALA A 160 -0.51 1.51 -19.23
CA ALA A 160 -0.75 0.08 -19.14
C ALA A 160 -2.02 -0.22 -18.34
N PHE A 161 -2.22 0.46 -17.21
CA PHE A 161 -3.43 0.31 -16.40
C PHE A 161 -4.67 0.84 -17.11
N ASP A 162 -4.61 2.03 -17.68
CA ASP A 162 -5.77 2.67 -18.34
C ASP A 162 -6.27 1.88 -19.54
N LYS A 163 -5.37 1.33 -20.35
CA LYS A 163 -5.74 0.65 -21.60
C LYS A 163 -5.92 -0.85 -21.44
N TYR A 164 -5.16 -1.51 -20.57
CA TYR A 164 -5.05 -2.97 -20.61
C TYR A 164 -5.43 -3.66 -19.31
N ILE A 165 -4.67 -3.47 -18.24
CA ILE A 165 -4.65 -4.35 -17.08
C ILE A 165 -5.32 -3.79 -15.83
N GLY A 166 -5.72 -2.52 -15.86
CA GLY A 166 -6.41 -1.87 -14.74
C GLY A 166 -7.87 -2.34 -14.60
N ALA A 167 -8.42 -2.17 -13.40
CA ALA A 167 -9.83 -2.43 -13.10
C ALA A 167 -10.76 -1.37 -13.74
N HIS A 168 -10.21 -0.20 -14.03
CA HIS A 168 -10.87 0.94 -14.67
C HIS A 168 -10.28 1.19 -16.05
N GLY A 169 -10.88 2.07 -16.84
CA GLY A 169 -10.43 2.37 -18.20
C GLY A 169 -10.91 1.34 -19.23
N GLU A 170 -10.10 1.08 -20.28
CA GLU A 170 -10.49 0.24 -21.41
C GLU A 170 -10.51 -1.27 -21.08
N ARG A 171 -9.76 -1.71 -20.07
CA ARG A 171 -9.74 -3.09 -19.53
C ARG A 171 -9.47 -4.20 -20.57
N ARG A 172 -8.70 -3.95 -21.59
CA ARG A 172 -8.51 -4.89 -22.73
C ARG A 172 -7.93 -6.26 -22.33
N ALA A 173 -7.07 -6.29 -21.32
CA ALA A 173 -6.47 -7.51 -20.78
C ALA A 173 -6.77 -7.71 -19.29
N PHE A 174 -7.70 -6.94 -18.74
CA PHE A 174 -8.07 -7.04 -17.34
C PHE A 174 -8.58 -8.45 -16.99
N VAL A 175 -8.10 -8.98 -15.88
CA VAL A 175 -8.55 -10.23 -15.26
C VAL A 175 -9.04 -9.90 -13.85
N PRO A 176 -10.27 -10.27 -13.48
CA PRO A 176 -10.73 -10.15 -12.12
C PRO A 176 -9.80 -10.90 -11.17
N ASN A 177 -9.44 -10.28 -10.05
CA ASN A 177 -8.69 -10.97 -9.03
C ASN A 177 -9.60 -12.01 -8.35
N SER A 178 -9.38 -13.29 -8.66
CA SER A 178 -10.13 -14.41 -8.08
C SER A 178 -9.53 -14.91 -6.76
N LEU A 179 -8.50 -14.22 -6.26
CA LEU A 179 -7.83 -14.61 -5.04
C LEU A 179 -8.74 -14.39 -3.82
N THR A 180 -8.73 -15.35 -2.91
CA THR A 180 -9.49 -15.30 -1.66
C THR A 180 -8.64 -14.65 -0.60
N TYR A 181 -8.66 -13.31 -0.54
CA TYR A 181 -8.09 -12.59 0.59
C TYR A 181 -8.97 -12.71 1.83
N VAL A 182 -8.39 -12.39 2.98
CA VAL A 182 -9.15 -12.25 4.22
C VAL A 182 -10.19 -11.14 4.11
N SER A 183 -11.25 -11.20 4.90
CA SER A 183 -12.22 -10.11 5.00
C SER A 183 -11.62 -8.90 5.72
N LEU A 184 -12.18 -7.70 5.50
CA LEU A 184 -11.84 -6.49 6.25
C LEU A 184 -11.86 -6.73 7.77
N ARG A 185 -12.87 -7.44 8.26
CA ARG A 185 -13.01 -7.79 9.69
C ARG A 185 -11.84 -8.63 10.19
N GLU A 186 -11.43 -9.65 9.45
CA GLU A 186 -10.30 -10.51 9.82
C GLU A 186 -8.98 -9.76 9.77
N ALA A 187 -8.78 -8.90 8.76
CA ALA A 187 -7.59 -8.05 8.66
C ALA A 187 -7.46 -7.11 9.86
N VAL A 188 -8.51 -6.33 10.15
CA VAL A 188 -8.53 -5.39 11.28
C VAL A 188 -8.35 -6.11 12.62
N ALA A 189 -9.03 -7.25 12.82
CA ALA A 189 -8.89 -8.03 14.06
C ALA A 189 -7.45 -8.51 14.24
N ALA A 190 -6.82 -9.09 13.19
CA ALA A 190 -5.46 -9.61 13.29
C ALA A 190 -4.42 -8.49 13.56
N ILE A 191 -4.57 -7.33 12.91
CA ILE A 191 -3.70 -6.18 13.14
C ILE A 191 -3.79 -5.72 14.60
N ARG A 192 -5.01 -5.58 15.13
CA ARG A 192 -5.23 -5.15 16.52
C ARG A 192 -4.76 -6.18 17.54
N ASP A 193 -5.01 -7.47 17.31
CA ASP A 193 -4.54 -8.56 18.17
C ASP A 193 -3.00 -8.56 18.25
N ALA A 194 -2.33 -8.18 17.17
CA ALA A 194 -0.88 -8.02 17.12
C ALA A 194 -0.37 -6.68 17.70
N GLY A 195 -1.24 -5.87 18.31
CA GLY A 195 -0.89 -4.57 18.90
C GLY A 195 -0.74 -3.43 17.91
N GLY A 196 -1.03 -3.66 16.64
CA GLY A 196 -0.91 -2.68 15.55
C GLY A 196 -2.14 -1.77 15.41
N ILE A 197 -1.97 -0.73 14.60
CA ILE A 197 -3.01 0.23 14.25
C ILE A 197 -3.42 -0.03 12.80
N PRO A 198 -4.69 -0.41 12.51
CA PRO A 198 -5.20 -0.52 11.16
C PRO A 198 -5.47 0.88 10.58
N ILE A 199 -4.98 1.13 9.38
CA ILE A 199 -5.16 2.38 8.63
C ILE A 199 -5.87 2.05 7.32
N LEU A 200 -7.03 2.64 7.07
CA LEU A 200 -7.74 2.49 5.79
C LEU A 200 -6.96 3.24 4.70
N ALA A 201 -6.50 2.51 3.68
CA ALA A 201 -5.68 3.06 2.61
C ALA A 201 -6.52 3.74 1.51
N HIS A 202 -5.97 4.76 0.87
CA HIS A 202 -6.35 5.43 -0.39
C HIS A 202 -7.86 5.37 -0.76
N LEU A 203 -8.75 5.87 0.12
CA LEU A 203 -10.22 5.75 0.05
C LEU A 203 -10.83 6.06 -1.34
N TYR A 204 -10.34 7.08 -2.04
CA TYR A 204 -10.89 7.47 -3.34
C TYR A 204 -10.50 6.54 -4.49
N TYR A 205 -9.49 5.68 -4.29
CA TYR A 205 -9.11 4.66 -5.26
C TYR A 205 -10.26 3.66 -5.54
N TYR A 206 -11.12 3.43 -4.54
CA TYR A 206 -12.24 2.48 -4.66
C TYR A 206 -13.44 3.02 -5.44
N LEU A 207 -13.45 4.29 -5.84
CA LEU A 207 -14.52 4.94 -6.60
C LEU A 207 -15.92 4.75 -5.98
N LEU A 208 -15.99 4.74 -4.67
CA LEU A 208 -17.23 4.62 -3.91
C LEU A 208 -18.03 5.93 -3.98
N SER A 209 -19.35 5.81 -4.04
CA SER A 209 -20.25 6.95 -3.81
C SER A 209 -20.08 7.48 -2.37
N GLU A 210 -20.46 8.72 -2.12
CA GLU A 210 -20.40 9.33 -0.79
C GLU A 210 -21.11 8.47 0.28
N THR A 211 -22.28 7.94 -0.05
CA THR A 211 -23.02 7.04 0.85
C THR A 211 -22.24 5.77 1.19
N GLU A 212 -21.57 5.19 0.20
CA GLU A 212 -20.75 3.98 0.39
C GLU A 212 -19.49 4.29 1.20
N GLN A 213 -18.83 5.44 0.93
CA GLN A 213 -17.70 5.90 1.75
C GLN A 213 -18.10 6.04 3.21
N HIS A 214 -19.22 6.69 3.50
CA HIS A 214 -19.72 6.84 4.86
C HIS A 214 -20.04 5.50 5.52
N LYS A 215 -20.61 4.55 4.79
CA LYS A 215 -20.88 3.20 5.28
C LYS A 215 -19.58 2.45 5.61
N LEU A 216 -18.60 2.48 4.72
CA LEU A 216 -17.29 1.86 4.93
C LEU A 216 -16.57 2.45 6.15
N LEU A 217 -16.52 3.78 6.24
CA LEU A 217 -15.85 4.48 7.35
C LEU A 217 -16.53 4.20 8.70
N SER A 218 -17.86 4.11 8.73
CA SER A 218 -18.59 3.74 9.96
C SER A 218 -18.26 2.32 10.40
N GLU A 219 -18.29 1.36 9.47
CA GLU A 219 -17.95 -0.04 9.76
C GLU A 219 -16.49 -0.19 10.18
N PHE A 220 -15.57 0.46 9.45
CA PHE A 220 -14.14 0.42 9.77
C PHE A 220 -13.85 0.99 11.17
N ARG A 221 -14.42 2.14 11.50
CA ARG A 221 -14.35 2.71 12.87
C ARG A 221 -14.79 1.72 13.93
N ASP A 222 -15.94 1.06 13.70
CA ASP A 222 -16.52 0.11 14.68
C ASP A 222 -15.62 -1.12 14.83
N LEU A 223 -15.03 -1.61 13.76
CA LEU A 223 -14.05 -2.70 13.79
C LEU A 223 -12.76 -2.29 14.53
N CYS A 224 -12.29 -1.07 14.35
CA CYS A 224 -11.12 -0.55 15.03
C CYS A 224 -11.31 -0.27 16.51
N GLN A 225 -12.58 -0.16 17.00
CA GLN A 225 -12.90 0.12 18.41
C GLN A 225 -12.19 1.37 18.95
N GLY A 226 -12.08 2.42 18.14
CA GLY A 226 -11.45 3.69 18.50
C GLY A 226 -9.93 3.75 18.31
N ASP A 227 -9.29 2.68 17.81
CA ASP A 227 -7.86 2.62 17.59
C ASP A 227 -7.55 2.27 16.13
N GLY A 228 -7.93 3.15 15.22
CA GLY A 228 -7.70 3.03 13.78
C GLY A 228 -7.50 4.38 13.14
N GLY A 229 -7.02 4.39 11.91
CA GLY A 229 -6.77 5.59 11.14
C GLY A 229 -7.21 5.47 9.68
N MET A 230 -7.00 6.54 8.94
CA MET A 230 -7.18 6.56 7.49
C MET A 230 -6.16 7.47 6.83
N GLU A 231 -5.82 7.18 5.60
CA GLU A 231 -4.96 8.05 4.80
C GLU A 231 -5.70 9.31 4.42
N VAL A 232 -5.16 10.42 4.88
CA VAL A 232 -5.67 11.77 4.62
C VAL A 232 -4.74 12.51 3.68
N ASN A 233 -3.46 12.51 4.01
CA ASN A 233 -2.40 13.05 3.17
C ASN A 233 -1.85 11.94 2.28
N TYR A 234 -2.53 11.68 1.16
CA TYR A 234 -2.10 10.73 0.15
C TYR A 234 -1.48 11.47 -1.04
N GLY A 235 -0.32 10.98 -1.51
CA GLY A 235 0.48 11.65 -2.54
C GLY A 235 -0.31 12.12 -3.75
N PRO A 236 -1.07 11.24 -4.41
CA PRO A 236 -1.86 11.56 -5.59
C PRO A 236 -3.04 12.52 -5.38
N TYR A 237 -3.47 12.77 -4.12
CA TYR A 237 -4.66 13.61 -3.86
C TYR A 237 -4.33 15.09 -3.87
N ASP A 238 -5.26 15.88 -4.43
CA ASP A 238 -5.18 17.33 -4.37
C ASP A 238 -5.54 17.89 -2.98
N LYS A 239 -5.36 19.20 -2.81
CA LYS A 239 -5.61 19.87 -1.53
C LYS A 239 -7.05 19.73 -1.06
N SER A 240 -8.03 19.85 -1.96
CA SER A 240 -9.46 19.77 -1.61
C SER A 240 -9.84 18.36 -1.15
N GLN A 241 -9.29 17.35 -1.82
CA GLN A 241 -9.48 15.95 -1.43
C GLN A 241 -8.92 15.68 -0.03
N ARG A 242 -7.70 16.16 0.26
CA ARG A 242 -7.07 16.01 1.59
C ARG A 242 -7.86 16.72 2.70
N GLU A 243 -8.35 17.94 2.44
CA GLU A 243 -9.20 18.69 3.39
C GLU A 243 -10.52 17.95 3.68
N THR A 244 -11.13 17.35 2.64
CA THR A 244 -12.34 16.53 2.79
C THR A 244 -12.05 15.28 3.61
N LEU A 245 -10.95 14.57 3.33
CA LEU A 245 -10.56 13.38 4.07
C LEU A 245 -10.21 13.69 5.53
N MET A 246 -9.58 14.83 5.81
CA MET A 246 -9.34 15.29 7.19
C MET A 246 -10.65 15.51 7.95
N THR A 247 -11.65 16.08 7.28
CA THR A 247 -13.00 16.25 7.85
C THR A 247 -13.66 14.92 8.13
N LEU A 248 -13.53 13.95 7.21
CA LEU A 248 -14.05 12.58 7.40
C LEU A 248 -13.32 11.86 8.54
N ALA A 249 -11.99 11.93 8.59
CA ALA A 249 -11.20 11.34 9.67
C ALA A 249 -11.66 11.86 11.04
N THR A 250 -11.82 13.18 11.16
CA THR A 250 -12.33 13.82 12.38
C THR A 250 -13.74 13.36 12.72
N LYS A 251 -14.65 13.33 11.73
CA LYS A 251 -16.04 12.90 11.92
C LYS A 251 -16.15 11.47 12.43
N TYR A 252 -15.29 10.57 11.98
CA TYR A 252 -15.32 9.17 12.35
C TYR A 252 -14.36 8.82 13.51
N GLY A 253 -13.61 9.80 14.04
CA GLY A 253 -12.63 9.56 15.11
C GLY A 253 -11.47 8.68 14.67
N LEU A 254 -11.07 8.75 13.39
CA LEU A 254 -9.95 8.03 12.82
C LEU A 254 -8.70 8.90 12.85
N LEU A 255 -7.55 8.29 13.13
CA LEU A 255 -6.26 8.98 13.13
C LEU A 255 -5.85 9.35 11.70
N PRO A 256 -5.49 10.60 11.40
CA PRO A 256 -5.01 10.98 10.08
C PRO A 256 -3.62 10.39 9.82
N SER A 257 -3.47 9.67 8.71
CA SER A 257 -2.21 9.09 8.23
C SER A 257 -1.70 9.80 6.97
N ALA A 258 -0.41 9.61 6.69
CA ALA A 258 0.30 10.11 5.52
C ALA A 258 0.85 8.96 4.70
N ALA A 259 0.70 9.04 3.38
CA ALA A 259 1.07 7.99 2.46
C ALA A 259 1.53 8.57 1.12
N SER A 260 2.73 8.23 0.67
CA SER A 260 3.12 8.45 -0.72
C SER A 260 2.59 7.34 -1.62
N ASP A 261 2.46 6.15 -1.09
CA ASP A 261 2.22 4.91 -1.83
C ASP A 261 3.29 4.72 -2.92
N PHE A 262 4.54 4.97 -2.51
CA PHE A 262 5.70 4.99 -3.40
C PHE A 262 6.03 3.59 -3.89
N HIS A 263 6.04 3.42 -5.22
CA HIS A 263 6.47 2.19 -5.90
C HIS A 263 7.75 2.40 -6.73
N GLY A 264 8.18 3.65 -6.95
CA GLY A 264 9.38 4.00 -7.71
C GLY A 264 9.19 4.08 -9.23
N GLN A 265 8.05 3.66 -9.76
CA GLN A 265 7.81 3.46 -11.19
C GLN A 265 7.08 4.64 -11.86
N ASN A 266 6.50 5.53 -11.09
CA ASN A 266 5.81 6.70 -11.60
C ASN A 266 6.56 7.98 -11.24
N PRO A 267 6.68 8.96 -12.19
CA PRO A 267 7.20 10.29 -11.87
C PRO A 267 6.38 11.05 -10.82
N SER A 268 5.12 10.63 -10.61
CA SER A 268 4.22 11.18 -9.59
C SER A 268 4.38 10.55 -8.22
N ASP A 269 5.18 9.49 -8.10
CA ASP A 269 5.50 8.86 -6.82
C ASP A 269 6.36 9.82 -6.00
N ILE A 270 5.73 10.51 -5.06
CA ILE A 270 6.36 11.62 -4.34
C ILE A 270 6.90 11.12 -2.99
N LEU A 271 8.01 10.40 -3.00
CA LEU A 271 8.82 10.25 -1.80
C LEU A 271 9.54 11.55 -1.42
N GLU A 272 9.77 12.44 -2.41
CA GLU A 272 10.64 13.61 -2.28
C GLU A 272 10.10 14.72 -1.39
N HIS A 273 8.84 14.67 -0.98
CA HIS A 273 8.21 15.75 -0.22
C HIS A 273 7.60 15.35 1.10
N GLY A 274 7.72 14.14 1.57
CA GLY A 274 7.17 13.68 2.84
C GLY A 274 6.09 14.59 3.45
N PHE A 275 5.25 14.09 4.27
CA PHE A 275 4.21 14.91 4.90
C PHE A 275 4.72 15.42 6.26
N SER A 276 4.28 16.62 6.66
CA SER A 276 4.69 17.20 7.93
C SER A 276 4.27 16.33 9.13
N ALA A 277 5.21 15.98 9.99
CA ALA A 277 4.92 15.25 11.22
C ALA A 277 3.88 15.96 12.12
N CYS A 278 3.82 17.29 12.06
CA CYS A 278 2.86 18.08 12.85
C CYS A 278 1.40 17.73 12.54
N ASP A 279 1.11 17.36 11.29
CA ASP A 279 -0.25 17.02 10.84
C ASP A 279 -0.68 15.62 11.32
N HIS A 280 0.27 14.82 11.80
CA HIS A 280 0.08 13.42 12.17
C HIS A 280 0.46 13.10 13.61
N LEU A 281 0.58 14.11 14.47
CA LEU A 281 0.99 13.95 15.88
C LEU A 281 0.17 12.91 16.65
N PRO A 282 -1.18 12.81 16.51
CA PRO A 282 -1.95 11.78 17.21
C PRO A 282 -1.52 10.35 16.81
N LEU A 283 -1.27 10.10 15.54
CA LEU A 283 -0.79 8.80 15.05
C LEU A 283 0.63 8.53 15.54
N LEU A 284 1.53 9.51 15.45
CA LEU A 284 2.90 9.41 15.96
C LEU A 284 2.95 9.13 17.46
N GLN A 285 2.08 9.79 18.26
CA GLN A 285 1.95 9.50 19.70
C GLN A 285 1.56 8.06 19.95
N ARG A 286 0.58 7.57 19.20
CA ARG A 286 0.08 6.20 19.35
C ARG A 286 1.14 5.16 18.93
N LEU A 287 1.98 5.49 17.94
CA LEU A 287 3.10 4.67 17.48
C LEU A 287 4.37 4.81 18.37
N GLY A 288 4.37 5.68 19.37
CA GLY A 288 5.56 5.97 20.17
C GLY A 288 6.69 6.67 19.40
N ALA A 289 6.36 7.34 18.29
CA ALA A 289 7.29 7.89 17.29
C ALA A 289 7.28 9.43 17.24
N VAL A 290 6.87 10.10 18.32
CA VAL A 290 6.87 11.56 18.37
C VAL A 290 8.29 12.07 18.22
N PRO A 291 8.56 13.03 17.32
CA PRO A 291 9.87 13.64 17.20
C PRO A 291 10.29 14.25 18.54
N LYS A 292 11.49 13.89 19.00
CA LYS A 292 12.09 14.64 20.11
C LYS A 292 12.33 16.06 19.61
N GLU A 293 11.75 17.05 20.26
CA GLU A 293 12.02 18.44 19.95
C GLU A 293 13.54 18.65 19.97
N ALA A 294 14.08 19.16 18.85
CA ALA A 294 15.47 19.54 18.72
C ALA A 294 15.70 20.97 19.26
#